data_19ffffc1b342d2c39113b03a7ebbc14f
#
_entry.id   19ffffc1b342d2c39113b03a7ebbc14f
#
_cell.length_a   1.000
_cell.length_b   1.000
_cell.length_c   1.000
_cell.angle_alpha   90.00
_cell.angle_beta   90.00
_cell.angle_gamma   90.00
#
_symmetry.space_group_name_H-M   'P 1'
#
loop_
_entity.id
_entity.type
_entity.pdbx_description
1 polymer ?
#
loop_
_entity_poly.entity_id
_entity_poly.type
_entity_poly.pdbx_seq_one_letter_code
_entity_poly.pdbx_strand_id
1 'polypeptide(L)'
;MPSIKPNFHEQGRRDLKSARLIAVSGLGPKEPAAFVVEAAGLRLLLDCGEGPEPGRLPDFEAIGKVDAVILSHSHNDHAAALRFQDRIGRPPVFATEPVLARLAADVSKHPIPIRGRAEVLGIEIATGSNGHAPGGVWLRLAVGEGLLYMGDHSTESRLYAFDQPPPTPTMIIDGSYGDAEARQDAQRQALAALAARGPALFPVPADGRGPDIAMFLQEAGFDVAIDDAVRSAAMVLTQSARESAKVDSIPRLERLAQDARPLDANSEAKGVMVAHGGAGDAGVAGALCRRWQDERDPMIVFTGHLAAGTTGRRLVDSGRALFARWNVHPTFPDNLDLVAHVNPKRVVPAFGDPKYLPLWRARLAPRDLVASSTMSL
;
A
#
# COMPACT_ATOMS: atom_id res chain seq x y z
N MET A 1 41.82 13.67 12.73
CA MET A 1 41.10 14.62 11.88
C MET A 1 39.81 14.98 12.59
N PRO A 2 39.47 16.25 12.83
CA PRO A 2 38.29 16.60 13.60
C PRO A 2 37.03 16.42 12.75
N SER A 3 36.01 15.73 13.31
CA SER A 3 34.69 15.58 12.74
C SER A 3 33.97 16.92 12.72
N ILE A 4 33.68 17.42 11.55
CA ILE A 4 32.78 18.56 11.36
C ILE A 4 31.35 18.05 11.59
N LYS A 5 30.83 18.30 12.79
CA LYS A 5 29.40 18.24 13.04
C LYS A 5 28.76 19.47 12.40
N PRO A 6 27.76 19.39 11.54
CA PRO A 6 27.04 20.56 11.10
C PRO A 6 26.29 21.15 12.30
N ASN A 7 26.54 22.43 12.56
CA ASN A 7 25.92 23.20 13.64
C ASN A 7 24.48 23.57 13.23
N PHE A 8 23.48 22.79 13.70
CA PHE A 8 22.05 23.03 13.48
C PHE A 8 21.38 23.80 14.65
N HIS A 9 22.18 24.49 15.49
CA HIS A 9 21.64 25.31 16.58
C HIS A 9 21.77 26.79 16.24
N GLU A 10 20.72 27.31 15.56
CA GLU A 10 20.20 28.69 15.63
C GLU A 10 19.36 29.02 14.38
N GLN A 11 18.27 28.23 14.15
CA GLN A 11 17.17 28.72 13.32
C GLN A 11 15.98 28.92 14.23
N GLY A 12 15.50 30.18 14.35
CA GLY A 12 14.37 30.58 15.14
C GLY A 12 13.18 29.62 14.91
N ARG A 13 12.33 29.41 15.94
CA ARG A 13 11.17 28.53 15.86
C ARG A 13 10.40 28.82 14.59
N ARG A 14 10.46 27.89 13.62
CA ARG A 14 9.75 27.99 12.35
C ARG A 14 8.25 28.07 12.64
N ASP A 15 7.53 28.93 11.95
CA ASP A 15 6.07 29.00 12.06
C ASP A 15 5.44 27.81 11.35
N LEU A 16 5.23 26.72 12.07
CA LEU A 16 4.55 25.51 11.59
C LEU A 16 3.03 25.63 11.57
N LYS A 17 2.45 26.73 12.13
CA LYS A 17 1.01 26.93 12.20
C LYS A 17 0.39 27.30 10.84
N SER A 18 1.16 28.01 10.00
CA SER A 18 0.73 28.29 8.63
C SER A 18 1.22 27.17 7.73
N ALA A 19 0.32 26.27 7.35
CA ALA A 19 0.66 25.16 6.48
C ALA A 19 -0.42 24.96 5.39
N ARG A 20 0.00 24.40 4.24
CA ARG A 20 -0.85 24.14 3.10
C ARG A 20 -0.62 22.72 2.59
N LEU A 21 -1.70 22.02 2.26
CA LEU A 21 -1.69 20.74 1.54
C LEU A 21 -2.04 21.00 0.08
N ILE A 22 -1.26 20.40 -0.83
CA ILE A 22 -1.51 20.38 -2.27
C ILE A 22 -1.55 18.92 -2.72
N ALA A 23 -2.71 18.42 -3.11
CA ALA A 23 -2.83 17.12 -3.77
C ALA A 23 -2.48 17.31 -5.25
N VAL A 24 -1.26 17.01 -5.62
CA VAL A 24 -0.82 17.03 -7.02
C VAL A 24 -1.42 15.87 -7.77
N SER A 25 -1.55 14.73 -7.11
CA SER A 25 -2.24 13.54 -7.59
C SER A 25 -2.75 12.73 -6.38
N GLY A 26 -3.65 11.77 -6.61
CA GLY A 26 -4.19 10.90 -5.59
C GLY A 26 -5.63 11.23 -5.16
N LEU A 27 -6.32 12.20 -5.80
CA LEU A 27 -7.74 12.49 -5.53
C LEU A 27 -8.69 11.77 -6.48
N GLY A 28 -8.18 11.04 -7.46
CA GLY A 28 -8.95 10.24 -8.41
C GLY A 28 -8.66 8.74 -8.32
N PRO A 29 -9.45 7.92 -9.03
CA PRO A 29 -9.31 6.46 -8.98
C PRO A 29 -7.99 6.03 -9.64
N LYS A 30 -7.23 5.23 -8.91
CA LYS A 30 -5.96 4.68 -9.41
C LYS A 30 -4.94 5.74 -9.84
N GLU A 31 -5.00 6.90 -9.21
CA GLU A 31 -3.96 7.92 -9.37
C GLU A 31 -2.74 7.60 -8.51
N PRO A 32 -1.51 7.96 -8.99
CA PRO A 32 -0.31 7.87 -8.17
C PRO A 32 -0.42 8.80 -6.95
N ALA A 33 0.12 8.36 -5.83
CA ALA A 33 0.16 9.18 -4.62
C ALA A 33 1.22 10.29 -4.76
N ALA A 34 0.81 11.56 -4.65
CA ALA A 34 1.70 12.71 -4.61
C ALA A 34 1.04 13.90 -3.91
N PHE A 35 1.33 14.10 -2.62
CA PHE A 35 0.78 15.16 -1.81
C PHE A 35 1.91 16.06 -1.31
N VAL A 36 1.90 17.34 -1.69
CA VAL A 36 2.89 18.32 -1.22
C VAL A 36 2.34 19.03 0.02
N VAL A 37 3.15 19.06 1.06
CA VAL A 37 2.90 19.83 2.28
C VAL A 37 3.88 20.99 2.33
N GLU A 38 3.34 22.21 2.33
CA GLU A 38 4.11 23.41 2.52
C GLU A 38 3.95 23.93 3.95
N ALA A 39 5.04 24.04 4.68
CA ALA A 39 5.05 24.52 6.06
C ALA A 39 6.41 25.14 6.42
N ALA A 40 6.42 26.26 7.09
CA ALA A 40 7.63 26.93 7.57
C ALA A 40 8.70 27.18 6.48
N GLY A 41 8.28 27.44 5.25
CA GLY A 41 9.15 27.63 4.09
C GLY A 41 9.73 26.35 3.49
N LEU A 42 9.31 25.17 3.98
CA LEU A 42 9.67 23.87 3.44
C LEU A 42 8.56 23.31 2.55
N ARG A 43 8.96 22.50 1.57
CA ARG A 43 8.07 21.67 0.73
C ARG A 43 8.40 20.21 0.97
N LEU A 44 7.49 19.47 1.57
CA LEU A 44 7.59 18.02 1.79
C LEU A 44 6.67 17.30 0.82
N LEU A 45 7.15 16.24 0.18
CA LEU A 45 6.34 15.38 -0.66
C LEU A 45 6.00 14.09 0.11
N LEU A 46 4.72 13.84 0.33
CA LEU A 46 4.22 12.57 0.87
C LEU A 46 3.91 11.65 -0.30
N ASP A 47 4.67 10.58 -0.42
CA ASP A 47 4.74 9.63 -1.52
C ASP A 47 5.07 10.26 -2.88
N CYS A 48 5.59 9.42 -3.78
CA CYS A 48 5.98 9.78 -5.15
C CYS A 48 5.71 8.57 -6.06
N GLY A 49 4.43 8.33 -6.35
CA GLY A 49 3.97 7.12 -7.00
C GLY A 49 3.92 7.19 -8.51
N GLU A 50 3.81 6.01 -9.13
CA GLU A 50 3.38 5.80 -10.51
C GLU A 50 2.10 4.97 -10.50
N GLY A 51 1.07 5.43 -11.19
CA GLY A 51 -0.22 4.75 -11.18
C GLY A 51 -0.15 3.35 -11.78
N PRO A 52 -1.12 2.47 -11.45
CA PRO A 52 -1.15 1.10 -11.97
C PRO A 52 -1.39 1.03 -13.47
N GLU A 53 -1.97 2.07 -14.09
CA GLU A 53 -2.05 2.20 -15.53
C GLU A 53 -0.72 2.70 -16.08
N PRO A 54 -0.18 2.10 -17.17
CA PRO A 54 1.13 2.44 -17.70
C PRO A 54 1.31 3.93 -18.01
N GLY A 55 2.42 4.51 -17.54
CA GLY A 55 2.81 5.89 -17.83
C GLY A 55 2.04 6.97 -17.07
N ARG A 56 1.19 6.59 -16.11
CA ARG A 56 0.46 7.54 -15.27
C ARG A 56 1.37 8.06 -14.15
N LEU A 57 2.02 9.18 -14.41
CA LEU A 57 2.94 9.86 -13.49
C LEU A 57 2.25 11.09 -12.86
N PRO A 58 2.69 11.52 -11.66
CA PRO A 58 2.26 12.80 -11.11
C PRO A 58 2.82 13.96 -11.94
N ASP A 59 2.20 15.12 -11.85
CA ASP A 59 2.71 16.34 -12.47
C ASP A 59 3.94 16.85 -11.71
N PHE A 60 5.12 16.56 -12.21
CA PHE A 60 6.39 16.99 -11.60
C PHE A 60 6.61 18.51 -11.64
N GLU A 61 5.97 19.24 -12.55
CA GLU A 61 6.05 20.71 -12.58
C GLU A 61 5.25 21.29 -11.42
N ALA A 62 4.07 20.74 -11.15
CA ALA A 62 3.26 21.10 -9.99
C ALA A 62 3.91 20.67 -8.66
N ILE A 63 4.60 19.52 -8.60
CA ILE A 63 5.41 19.13 -7.44
C ILE A 63 6.54 20.17 -7.24
N GLY A 64 7.26 20.52 -8.30
CA GLY A 64 8.43 21.37 -8.23
C GLY A 64 9.58 20.75 -7.42
N LYS A 65 10.55 21.57 -7.03
CA LYS A 65 11.60 21.13 -6.10
C LYS A 65 11.02 20.96 -4.70
N VAL A 66 11.37 19.85 -4.04
CA VAL A 66 10.99 19.58 -2.65
C VAL A 66 12.21 19.39 -1.76
N ASP A 67 12.07 19.70 -0.48
CA ASP A 67 13.16 19.62 0.50
C ASP A 67 13.31 18.20 1.06
N ALA A 68 12.23 17.41 1.06
CA ALA A 68 12.25 16.00 1.44
C ALA A 68 11.07 15.24 0.81
N VAL A 69 11.25 13.92 0.63
CA VAL A 69 10.16 12.97 0.38
C VAL A 69 9.98 12.11 1.63
N ILE A 70 8.74 11.85 2.02
CA ILE A 70 8.40 10.93 3.11
C ILE A 70 7.49 9.86 2.53
N LEU A 71 7.92 8.59 2.57
CA LEU A 71 7.13 7.48 2.01
C LEU A 71 6.32 6.78 3.09
N SER A 72 5.05 6.51 2.78
CA SER A 72 4.19 5.66 3.58
C SER A 72 4.55 4.18 3.42
N HIS A 73 4.81 3.72 2.19
CA HIS A 73 5.22 2.35 1.86
C HIS A 73 5.85 2.27 0.46
N SER A 74 6.21 1.06 -0.01
CA SER A 74 7.02 0.85 -1.23
C SER A 74 6.27 0.35 -2.45
N HIS A 75 4.94 0.32 -2.46
CA HIS A 75 4.21 -0.04 -3.67
C HIS A 75 4.42 0.98 -4.78
N ASN A 76 4.26 0.54 -6.03
CA ASN A 76 4.60 1.35 -7.21
C ASN A 76 3.83 2.67 -7.24
N ASP A 77 2.55 2.65 -6.92
CA ASP A 77 1.67 3.82 -6.88
C ASP A 77 1.98 4.79 -5.73
N HIS A 78 2.95 4.47 -4.86
CA HIS A 78 3.47 5.33 -3.78
C HIS A 78 4.96 5.67 -3.89
N ALA A 79 5.78 4.88 -4.60
CA ALA A 79 7.22 5.07 -4.60
C ALA A 79 7.91 5.03 -5.98
N ALA A 80 7.28 4.45 -7.03
CA ALA A 80 8.00 4.15 -8.27
C ALA A 80 8.42 5.38 -9.07
N ALA A 81 7.74 6.52 -8.94
CA ALA A 81 8.13 7.75 -9.63
C ALA A 81 9.39 8.40 -9.04
N LEU A 82 9.93 7.91 -7.91
CA LEU A 82 11.24 8.33 -7.39
C LEU A 82 12.39 8.05 -8.38
N ARG A 83 12.23 7.17 -9.36
CA ARG A 83 13.22 7.02 -10.44
C ARG A 83 13.42 8.30 -11.26
N PHE A 84 12.50 9.26 -11.15
CA PHE A 84 12.58 10.60 -11.74
C PHE A 84 12.93 11.70 -10.72
N GLN A 85 13.60 11.35 -9.60
CA GLN A 85 13.93 12.27 -8.50
C GLN A 85 14.70 13.52 -8.94
N ASP A 86 15.39 13.47 -10.09
CA ASP A 86 16.05 14.64 -10.69
C ASP A 86 15.06 15.80 -10.95
N ARG A 87 13.82 15.48 -11.33
CA ARG A 87 12.76 16.46 -11.62
C ARG A 87 12.28 17.22 -10.39
N ILE A 88 12.49 16.65 -9.19
CA ILE A 88 12.09 17.24 -7.90
C ILE A 88 13.28 17.67 -7.05
N GLY A 89 14.50 17.71 -7.61
CA GLY A 89 15.70 18.25 -6.98
C GLY A 89 16.54 17.25 -6.19
N ARG A 90 16.39 15.93 -6.37
CA ARG A 90 17.07 14.85 -5.64
C ARG A 90 16.99 14.99 -4.12
N PRO A 91 15.80 15.13 -3.54
CA PRO A 91 15.64 15.33 -2.11
C PRO A 91 16.05 14.08 -1.30
N PRO A 92 16.38 14.24 0.00
CA PRO A 92 16.47 13.12 0.91
C PRO A 92 15.10 12.41 1.04
N VAL A 93 15.13 11.08 1.11
CA VAL A 93 13.93 10.23 1.21
C VAL A 93 13.87 9.58 2.58
N PHE A 94 12.83 9.89 3.32
CA PHE A 94 12.55 9.37 4.65
C PHE A 94 11.51 8.25 4.57
N ALA A 95 11.84 7.08 5.07
CA ALA A 95 10.94 5.94 5.13
C ALA A 95 11.42 4.92 6.18
N THR A 96 10.64 3.90 6.45
CA THR A 96 11.08 2.80 7.32
C THR A 96 12.15 1.95 6.63
N GLU A 97 13.00 1.28 7.41
CA GLU A 97 14.08 0.42 6.87
C GLU A 97 13.58 -0.60 5.83
N PRO A 98 12.46 -1.34 6.04
CA PRO A 98 11.97 -2.27 5.02
C PRO A 98 11.55 -1.59 3.71
N VAL A 99 11.07 -0.35 3.77
CA VAL A 99 10.73 0.45 2.58
C VAL A 99 12.00 0.93 1.89
N LEU A 100 12.96 1.48 2.64
CA LEU A 100 14.25 1.96 2.11
C LEU A 100 15.06 0.86 1.43
N ALA A 101 14.99 -0.38 1.93
CA ALA A 101 15.69 -1.52 1.35
C ALA A 101 15.23 -1.85 -0.09
N ARG A 102 14.03 -1.40 -0.49
CA ARG A 102 13.44 -1.63 -1.81
C ARG A 102 13.72 -0.51 -2.82
N LEU A 103 14.20 0.63 -2.35
CA LEU A 103 14.50 1.77 -3.21
C LEU A 103 15.86 1.58 -3.90
N ALA A 104 16.00 2.21 -5.07
CA ALA A 104 17.25 2.24 -5.83
C ALA A 104 18.44 2.73 -4.98
N ALA A 105 19.65 2.34 -5.36
CA ALA A 105 20.85 2.63 -4.59
C ALA A 105 21.25 4.13 -4.60
N ASP A 106 20.85 4.86 -5.65
CA ASP A 106 21.15 6.28 -5.83
C ASP A 106 20.21 7.24 -5.08
N VAL A 107 19.21 6.70 -4.37
CA VAL A 107 18.31 7.49 -3.51
C VAL A 107 19.02 7.81 -2.19
N SER A 108 18.95 9.06 -1.74
CA SER A 108 19.44 9.49 -0.41
C SER A 108 18.49 9.00 0.69
N LYS A 109 18.83 7.90 1.36
CA LYS A 109 17.98 7.14 2.28
C LYS A 109 18.15 7.58 3.73
N HIS A 110 17.04 7.92 4.39
CA HIS A 110 17.00 8.34 5.80
C HIS A 110 15.93 7.54 6.56
N PRO A 111 16.33 6.70 7.53
CA PRO A 111 15.37 5.85 8.23
C PRO A 111 14.49 6.62 9.21
N ILE A 112 13.21 6.22 9.24
CA ILE A 112 12.26 6.60 10.29
C ILE A 112 11.70 5.32 10.93
N PRO A 113 11.23 5.36 12.20
CA PRO A 113 10.71 4.18 12.87
C PRO A 113 9.37 3.72 12.26
N ILE A 114 9.06 2.42 12.37
CA ILE A 114 7.71 1.91 12.07
C ILE A 114 6.72 2.42 13.12
N ARG A 115 7.14 2.48 14.38
CA ARG A 115 6.34 2.97 15.52
C ARG A 115 7.15 3.96 16.32
N GLY A 116 6.63 5.16 16.50
CA GLY A 116 7.28 6.17 17.33
C GLY A 116 7.29 7.56 16.75
N ARG A 117 8.34 8.30 17.06
CA ARG A 117 8.52 9.67 16.59
C ARG A 117 9.86 9.84 15.88
N ALA A 118 9.87 10.70 14.89
CA ALA A 118 11.07 11.16 14.20
C ALA A 118 10.94 12.65 13.90
N GLU A 119 12.01 13.24 13.41
CA GLU A 119 12.04 14.62 12.94
C GLU A 119 12.53 14.66 11.49
N VAL A 120 11.79 15.34 10.64
CA VAL A 120 12.15 15.58 9.24
C VAL A 120 12.30 17.08 9.04
N LEU A 121 13.53 17.54 8.85
CA LEU A 121 13.87 18.94 8.64
C LEU A 121 13.29 19.92 9.70
N GLY A 122 13.20 19.50 10.95
CA GLY A 122 12.64 20.29 12.06
C GLY A 122 11.12 20.13 12.25
N ILE A 123 10.46 19.28 11.47
CA ILE A 123 9.05 18.94 11.62
C ILE A 123 8.94 17.59 12.35
N GLU A 124 8.27 17.57 13.49
CA GLU A 124 7.97 16.32 14.22
C GLU A 124 6.98 15.51 13.40
N ILE A 125 7.28 14.21 13.26
CA ILE A 125 6.38 13.20 12.71
C ILE A 125 6.19 12.07 13.71
N ALA A 126 4.99 11.50 13.74
CA ALA A 126 4.73 10.25 14.42
C ALA A 126 4.28 9.19 13.42
N THR A 127 4.65 7.94 13.67
CA THR A 127 4.39 6.80 12.79
C THR A 127 3.75 5.65 13.56
N GLY A 128 3.00 4.84 12.85
CA GLY A 128 2.55 3.52 13.30
C GLY A 128 2.23 2.65 12.08
N SER A 129 2.19 1.34 12.24
CA SER A 129 1.92 0.40 11.15
C SER A 129 0.56 0.65 10.52
N ASN A 130 0.51 0.68 9.18
CA ASN A 130 -0.73 0.91 8.42
C ASN A 130 -1.48 -0.38 8.05
N GLY A 131 -0.94 -1.56 8.35
CA GLY A 131 -1.59 -2.85 8.09
C GLY A 131 -1.62 -3.32 6.63
N HIS A 132 -0.88 -2.65 5.73
CA HIS A 132 -1.00 -2.87 4.29
C HIS A 132 0.22 -3.54 3.64
N ALA A 133 1.43 -3.14 4.02
CA ALA A 133 2.66 -3.58 3.37
C ALA A 133 3.83 -3.72 4.36
N PRO A 134 4.92 -4.46 4.00
CA PRO A 134 6.12 -4.53 4.83
C PRO A 134 6.72 -3.15 5.08
N GLY A 135 6.86 -2.76 6.34
CA GLY A 135 7.35 -1.44 6.72
C GLY A 135 6.37 -0.28 6.45
N GLY A 136 5.15 -0.59 6.00
CA GLY A 136 4.13 0.42 5.72
C GLY A 136 3.65 1.13 6.99
N VAL A 137 3.55 2.46 6.93
CA VAL A 137 3.19 3.32 8.06
C VAL A 137 2.17 4.39 7.68
N TRP A 138 1.33 4.77 8.63
CA TRP A 138 0.69 6.07 8.60
C TRP A 138 1.65 7.12 9.17
N LEU A 139 1.49 8.37 8.73
CA LEU A 139 2.33 9.50 9.09
C LEU A 139 1.48 10.62 9.68
N ARG A 140 1.76 11.02 10.92
CA ARG A 140 1.17 12.21 11.52
C ARG A 140 2.23 13.31 11.59
N LEU A 141 2.00 14.40 10.87
CA LEU A 141 2.90 15.56 10.79
C LEU A 141 2.40 16.65 11.73
N ALA A 142 3.31 17.27 12.49
CA ALA A 142 3.04 18.41 13.35
C ALA A 142 3.07 19.73 12.57
N VAL A 143 2.17 19.88 11.59
CA VAL A 143 2.02 21.06 10.72
C VAL A 143 0.58 21.56 10.77
N GLY A 144 0.34 22.87 10.70
CA GLY A 144 -0.97 23.46 10.88
C GLY A 144 -1.57 23.08 12.23
N GLU A 145 -2.82 22.61 12.22
CA GLU A 145 -3.46 22.00 13.39
C GLU A 145 -3.12 20.50 13.58
N GLY A 146 -2.42 19.91 12.62
CA GLY A 146 -2.04 18.50 12.52
C GLY A 146 -2.59 17.83 11.27
N LEU A 147 -1.72 17.09 10.56
CA LEU A 147 -2.04 16.31 9.37
C LEU A 147 -1.74 14.84 9.62
N LEU A 148 -2.71 13.97 9.41
CA LEU A 148 -2.57 12.51 9.36
C LEU A 148 -2.67 12.05 7.91
N TYR A 149 -1.64 11.38 7.40
CA TYR A 149 -1.62 10.72 6.11
C TYR A 149 -1.59 9.20 6.32
N MET A 150 -2.63 8.52 5.88
CA MET A 150 -2.74 7.07 6.08
C MET A 150 -1.93 6.27 5.06
N GLY A 151 -1.58 6.85 3.91
CA GLY A 151 -1.19 6.07 2.74
C GLY A 151 -2.30 5.06 2.41
N ASP A 152 -1.91 3.91 1.85
CA ASP A 152 -2.79 2.74 1.83
C ASP A 152 -2.81 2.09 3.20
N HIS A 153 -3.97 1.61 3.64
CA HIS A 153 -4.06 0.93 4.92
C HIS A 153 -5.05 -0.24 4.91
N SER A 154 -4.90 -1.12 5.88
CA SER A 154 -5.84 -2.22 6.08
C SER A 154 -5.97 -2.57 7.58
N THR A 155 -7.20 -2.65 8.06
CA THR A 155 -7.51 -3.13 9.41
C THR A 155 -7.75 -4.63 9.47
N GLU A 156 -8.03 -5.26 8.31
CA GLU A 156 -8.42 -6.66 8.18
C GLU A 156 -7.24 -7.63 7.89
N SER A 157 -6.04 -7.12 7.61
CA SER A 157 -4.88 -7.97 7.26
C SER A 157 -4.60 -9.00 8.35
N ARG A 158 -4.38 -10.25 7.94
CA ARG A 158 -3.94 -11.32 8.84
C ARG A 158 -2.43 -11.36 9.01
N LEU A 159 -1.69 -10.64 8.16
CA LEU A 159 -0.24 -10.58 8.16
C LEU A 159 0.29 -9.37 8.91
N TYR A 160 -0.23 -8.19 8.58
CA TYR A 160 0.33 -6.91 9.02
C TYR A 160 -0.37 -6.38 10.26
N ALA A 161 0.42 -5.86 11.17
CA ALA A 161 -0.09 -5.11 12.31
C ALA A 161 -0.69 -3.78 11.83
N PHE A 162 -1.76 -3.35 12.48
CA PHE A 162 -2.35 -2.03 12.32
C PHE A 162 -2.33 -1.32 13.67
N ASP A 163 -1.70 -0.16 13.71
CA ASP A 163 -1.67 0.69 14.92
C ASP A 163 -2.69 1.80 14.76
N GLN A 164 -3.50 2.01 15.79
CA GLN A 164 -4.50 3.09 15.78
C GLN A 164 -3.80 4.45 15.78
N PRO A 165 -4.06 5.31 14.78
CA PRO A 165 -3.48 6.64 14.76
C PRO A 165 -4.13 7.54 15.82
N PRO A 166 -3.40 8.54 16.34
CA PRO A 166 -3.95 9.46 17.33
C PRO A 166 -4.98 10.43 16.72
N PRO A 167 -5.85 11.01 17.54
CA PRO A 167 -6.74 12.10 17.10
C PRO A 167 -5.97 13.20 16.38
N THR A 168 -6.45 13.61 15.20
CA THR A 168 -5.77 14.58 14.34
C THR A 168 -6.79 15.38 13.53
N PRO A 169 -6.70 16.71 13.49
CA PRO A 169 -7.70 17.58 12.86
C PRO A 169 -7.89 17.39 11.37
N THR A 170 -6.85 17.08 10.60
CA THR A 170 -6.95 16.81 9.16
C THR A 170 -6.44 15.41 8.85
N MET A 171 -7.20 14.64 8.08
CA MET A 171 -6.89 13.26 7.74
C MET A 171 -7.01 13.02 6.23
N ILE A 172 -5.93 12.54 5.60
CA ILE A 172 -5.96 11.96 4.25
C ILE A 172 -6.13 10.46 4.42
N ILE A 173 -7.21 9.90 3.86
CA ILE A 173 -7.63 8.51 4.09
C ILE A 173 -7.78 7.76 2.77
N ASP A 174 -7.43 6.48 2.76
CA ASP A 174 -7.57 5.59 1.62
C ASP A 174 -9.04 5.30 1.29
N GLY A 175 -9.52 5.83 0.19
CA GLY A 175 -10.87 5.62 -0.36
C GLY A 175 -10.92 4.64 -1.53
N SER A 176 -9.88 3.84 -1.77
CA SER A 176 -9.71 2.99 -2.97
C SER A 176 -10.89 2.07 -3.26
N TYR A 177 -11.58 1.58 -2.23
CA TYR A 177 -12.72 0.69 -2.39
C TYR A 177 -14.09 1.40 -2.40
N GLY A 178 -14.11 2.73 -2.32
CA GLY A 178 -15.32 3.53 -2.49
C GLY A 178 -16.42 3.21 -1.45
N ASP A 179 -17.46 2.53 -1.87
CA ASP A 179 -18.61 2.12 -1.07
C ASP A 179 -18.61 0.62 -0.70
N ALA A 180 -17.52 -0.10 -0.98
CA ALA A 180 -17.47 -1.54 -0.74
C ALA A 180 -17.61 -1.88 0.75
N GLU A 181 -18.56 -2.76 1.07
CA GLU A 181 -18.85 -3.20 2.44
C GLU A 181 -18.39 -4.61 2.76
N ALA A 182 -18.09 -5.42 1.71
CA ALA A 182 -17.74 -6.82 1.87
C ALA A 182 -16.40 -6.98 2.59
N ARG A 183 -16.45 -7.50 3.82
CA ARG A 183 -15.28 -7.75 4.66
C ARG A 183 -14.49 -8.97 4.17
N GLN A 184 -13.22 -9.04 4.53
CA GLN A 184 -12.30 -10.10 4.10
C GLN A 184 -12.75 -11.50 4.55
N ASP A 185 -13.52 -11.64 5.65
CA ASP A 185 -14.05 -12.93 6.09
C ASP A 185 -14.95 -13.60 5.05
N ALA A 186 -15.86 -12.85 4.42
CA ALA A 186 -16.70 -13.37 3.34
C ALA A 186 -15.86 -13.73 2.09
N GLN A 187 -14.82 -12.96 1.82
CA GLN A 187 -13.90 -13.22 0.71
C GLN A 187 -13.07 -14.47 0.94
N ARG A 188 -12.63 -14.74 2.17
CA ARG A 188 -11.95 -15.98 2.55
C ARG A 188 -12.83 -17.20 2.28
N GLN A 189 -14.09 -17.15 2.69
CA GLN A 189 -15.04 -18.24 2.43
C GLN A 189 -15.23 -18.48 0.92
N ALA A 190 -15.36 -17.41 0.14
CA ALA A 190 -15.48 -17.51 -1.31
C ALA A 190 -14.22 -18.12 -1.97
N LEU A 191 -13.02 -17.73 -1.55
CA LEU A 191 -11.78 -18.31 -2.07
C LEU A 191 -11.62 -19.79 -1.70
N ALA A 192 -11.93 -20.16 -0.46
CA ALA A 192 -11.91 -21.57 -0.03
C ALA A 192 -12.91 -22.42 -0.82
N ALA A 193 -14.11 -21.90 -1.08
CA ALA A 193 -15.10 -22.59 -1.89
C ALA A 193 -14.65 -22.78 -3.35
N LEU A 194 -13.92 -21.81 -3.93
CA LEU A 194 -13.31 -21.98 -5.24
C LEU A 194 -12.20 -23.03 -5.22
N ALA A 195 -11.27 -22.93 -4.26
CA ALA A 195 -10.17 -23.87 -4.11
C ALA A 195 -10.64 -25.34 -3.90
N ALA A 196 -11.81 -25.55 -3.27
CA ALA A 196 -12.41 -26.86 -3.07
C ALA A 196 -12.95 -27.50 -4.37
N ARG A 197 -13.10 -26.75 -5.46
CA ARG A 197 -13.63 -27.26 -6.74
C ARG A 197 -12.60 -28.03 -7.57
N GLY A 198 -11.31 -27.89 -7.28
CA GLY A 198 -10.21 -28.53 -8.01
C GLY A 198 -8.94 -27.67 -8.04
N PRO A 199 -7.95 -28.01 -8.87
CA PRO A 199 -6.74 -27.25 -9.00
C PRO A 199 -7.01 -25.77 -9.35
N ALA A 200 -6.37 -24.85 -8.62
CA ALA A 200 -6.57 -23.41 -8.79
C ALA A 200 -5.24 -22.62 -8.77
N LEU A 201 -5.06 -21.75 -9.74
CA LEU A 201 -3.96 -20.78 -9.79
C LEU A 201 -4.47 -19.42 -9.32
N PHE A 202 -3.77 -18.83 -8.34
CA PHE A 202 -3.98 -17.49 -7.83
C PHE A 202 -2.78 -16.60 -8.23
N PRO A 203 -2.86 -15.84 -9.34
CA PRO A 203 -1.89 -14.79 -9.65
C PRO A 203 -1.97 -13.66 -8.62
N VAL A 204 -0.84 -13.32 -8.00
CA VAL A 204 -0.79 -12.37 -6.87
C VAL A 204 0.44 -11.45 -6.98
N PRO A 205 0.45 -10.26 -6.37
CA PRO A 205 1.68 -9.59 -5.98
C PRO A 205 2.43 -10.47 -4.98
N ALA A 206 3.76 -10.54 -5.08
CA ALA A 206 4.57 -11.32 -4.14
C ALA A 206 4.39 -10.82 -2.70
N ASP A 207 4.35 -9.49 -2.53
CA ASP A 207 4.15 -8.85 -1.23
C ASP A 207 2.67 -8.75 -0.86
N GLY A 208 2.39 -8.87 0.44
CA GLY A 208 1.06 -8.73 1.00
C GLY A 208 0.14 -9.85 0.62
N ARG A 209 -0.56 -9.71 -0.50
CA ARG A 209 -1.63 -10.63 -0.92
C ARG A 209 -1.14 -12.06 -1.14
N GLY A 210 0.06 -12.25 -1.70
CA GLY A 210 0.61 -13.58 -1.95
C GLY A 210 0.73 -14.44 -0.70
N PRO A 211 1.55 -14.05 0.29
CA PRO A 211 1.65 -14.77 1.56
C PRO A 211 0.32 -14.86 2.33
N ASP A 212 -0.54 -13.82 2.27
CA ASP A 212 -1.82 -13.80 3.00
C ASP A 212 -2.80 -14.86 2.48
N ILE A 213 -3.00 -14.95 1.17
CA ILE A 213 -3.85 -15.97 0.53
C ILE A 213 -3.26 -17.36 0.73
N ALA A 214 -1.94 -17.52 0.51
CA ALA A 214 -1.28 -18.82 0.64
C ALA A 214 -1.39 -19.37 2.07
N MET A 215 -1.11 -18.53 3.08
CA MET A 215 -1.23 -18.86 4.49
C MET A 215 -2.67 -19.24 4.87
N PHE A 216 -3.64 -18.45 4.41
CA PHE A 216 -5.05 -18.74 4.66
C PHE A 216 -5.47 -20.09 4.09
N LEU A 217 -5.13 -20.37 2.82
CA LEU A 217 -5.52 -21.63 2.16
C LEU A 217 -4.80 -22.85 2.75
N GLN A 218 -3.52 -22.69 3.17
CA GLN A 218 -2.82 -23.76 3.89
C GLN A 218 -3.50 -24.07 5.23
N GLU A 219 -3.90 -23.06 6.00
CA GLU A 219 -4.62 -23.23 7.26
C GLU A 219 -6.02 -23.84 7.08
N ALA A 220 -6.65 -23.58 5.93
CA ALA A 220 -7.90 -24.21 5.55
C ALA A 220 -7.73 -25.67 5.09
N GLY A 221 -6.51 -26.23 5.11
CA GLY A 221 -6.22 -27.64 4.83
C GLY A 221 -5.94 -27.94 3.35
N PHE A 222 -5.76 -26.94 2.50
CA PHE A 222 -5.42 -27.17 1.09
C PHE A 222 -3.94 -27.50 0.89
N ASP A 223 -3.65 -28.32 -0.12
CA ASP A 223 -2.28 -28.58 -0.61
C ASP A 223 -1.79 -27.34 -1.40
N VAL A 224 -1.00 -26.50 -0.75
CA VAL A 224 -0.54 -25.21 -1.30
C VAL A 224 0.85 -25.30 -1.91
N ALA A 225 1.02 -24.75 -3.11
CA ALA A 225 2.30 -24.50 -3.76
C ALA A 225 2.53 -22.99 -3.92
N ILE A 226 3.75 -22.53 -3.64
CA ILE A 226 4.15 -21.14 -3.80
C ILE A 226 5.46 -21.01 -4.57
N ASP A 227 5.59 -19.96 -5.37
CA ASP A 227 6.85 -19.66 -6.04
C ASP A 227 7.88 -18.99 -5.09
N ASP A 228 9.12 -18.88 -5.55
CA ASP A 228 10.21 -18.32 -4.76
C ASP A 228 9.98 -16.85 -4.37
N ALA A 229 9.25 -16.08 -5.18
CA ALA A 229 8.96 -14.69 -4.87
C ALA A 229 7.98 -14.57 -3.69
N VAL A 230 6.91 -15.38 -3.68
CA VAL A 230 5.95 -15.43 -2.56
C VAL A 230 6.64 -15.99 -1.30
N ARG A 231 7.48 -17.02 -1.44
CA ARG A 231 8.26 -17.59 -0.33
C ARG A 231 9.21 -16.56 0.27
N SER A 232 9.94 -15.82 -0.56
CA SER A 232 10.86 -14.78 -0.12
C SER A 232 10.12 -13.65 0.60
N ALA A 233 8.94 -13.26 0.11
CA ALA A 233 8.11 -12.24 0.76
C ALA A 233 7.63 -12.69 2.16
N ALA A 234 7.25 -13.98 2.32
CA ALA A 234 6.93 -14.54 3.63
C ALA A 234 8.14 -14.49 4.57
N MET A 235 9.34 -14.84 4.08
CA MET A 235 10.57 -14.80 4.88
C MET A 235 10.97 -13.38 5.27
N VAL A 236 10.79 -12.37 4.40
CA VAL A 236 11.03 -10.96 4.74
C VAL A 236 10.21 -10.55 5.96
N LEU A 237 8.93 -10.96 6.03
CA LEU A 237 8.05 -10.66 7.17
C LEU A 237 8.43 -11.40 8.45
N THR A 238 9.11 -12.53 8.37
CA THR A 238 9.58 -13.25 9.56
C THR A 238 10.96 -12.78 10.05
N GLN A 239 11.69 -12.03 9.22
CA GLN A 239 13.07 -11.60 9.46
C GLN A 239 13.18 -10.06 9.48
N SER A 240 13.51 -9.47 8.33
CA SER A 240 13.89 -8.05 8.22
C SER A 240 12.73 -7.06 8.39
N ALA A 241 11.49 -7.47 8.14
CA ALA A 241 10.29 -6.64 8.34
C ALA A 241 9.39 -7.16 9.48
N ARG A 242 9.96 -7.90 10.43
CA ARG A 242 9.23 -8.57 11.52
C ARG A 242 8.35 -7.62 12.34
N GLU A 243 8.80 -6.38 12.55
CA GLU A 243 8.03 -5.37 13.28
C GLU A 243 6.72 -4.96 12.58
N SER A 244 6.62 -5.17 11.27
CA SER A 244 5.39 -4.90 10.50
C SER A 244 4.38 -6.05 10.61
N ALA A 245 4.83 -7.26 10.97
CA ALA A 245 3.98 -8.43 11.05
C ALA A 245 3.20 -8.48 12.35
N LYS A 246 2.00 -9.07 12.31
CA LYS A 246 1.31 -9.51 13.52
C LYS A 246 2.12 -10.63 14.19
N VAL A 247 2.26 -10.59 15.51
CA VAL A 247 3.07 -11.56 16.26
C VAL A 247 2.61 -13.00 16.00
N ASP A 248 1.30 -13.22 15.94
CA ASP A 248 0.69 -14.53 15.68
C ASP A 248 0.82 -14.99 14.21
N SER A 249 1.09 -14.08 13.27
CA SER A 249 1.30 -14.44 11.86
C SER A 249 2.70 -15.04 11.61
N ILE A 250 3.69 -14.72 12.43
CA ILE A 250 5.08 -15.10 12.21
C ILE A 250 5.27 -16.64 12.14
N PRO A 251 4.86 -17.43 13.16
CA PRO A 251 5.02 -18.89 13.09
C PRO A 251 4.21 -19.51 11.96
N ARG A 252 3.14 -18.87 11.52
CA ARG A 252 2.31 -19.32 10.41
C ARG A 252 2.98 -19.09 9.08
N LEU A 253 3.63 -17.93 8.90
CA LEU A 253 4.45 -17.61 7.72
C LEU A 253 5.69 -18.51 7.64
N GLU A 254 6.36 -18.80 8.76
CA GLU A 254 7.47 -19.74 8.83
C GLU A 254 7.04 -21.12 8.36
N ARG A 255 5.90 -21.61 8.84
CA ARG A 255 5.31 -22.89 8.40
C ARG A 255 4.97 -22.86 6.91
N LEU A 256 4.32 -21.78 6.40
CA LEU A 256 4.06 -21.64 4.97
C LEU A 256 5.33 -21.74 4.14
N ALA A 257 6.38 -21.02 4.54
CA ALA A 257 7.66 -21.02 3.82
C ALA A 257 8.37 -22.40 3.83
N GLN A 258 8.18 -23.21 4.88
CA GLN A 258 8.77 -24.53 5.01
C GLN A 258 7.96 -25.60 4.27
N ASP A 259 6.65 -25.63 4.46
CA ASP A 259 5.79 -26.76 4.09
C ASP A 259 5.15 -26.63 2.72
N ALA A 260 4.96 -25.39 2.21
CA ALA A 260 4.36 -25.19 0.90
C ALA A 260 5.25 -25.79 -0.21
N ARG A 261 4.62 -26.52 -1.14
CA ARG A 261 5.32 -27.11 -2.29
C ARG A 261 5.98 -26.01 -3.14
N PRO A 262 7.12 -26.30 -3.78
CA PRO A 262 7.70 -25.39 -4.76
C PRO A 262 6.77 -25.26 -5.99
N LEU A 263 6.72 -24.06 -6.55
CA LEU A 263 5.96 -23.74 -7.76
C LEU A 263 6.84 -23.00 -8.75
N ASP A 264 6.87 -23.49 -9.98
CA ASP A 264 7.57 -22.86 -11.11
C ASP A 264 6.73 -22.90 -12.40
N ALA A 265 7.30 -22.40 -13.49
CA ALA A 265 6.62 -22.34 -14.80
C ALA A 265 6.33 -23.74 -15.42
N ASN A 266 6.99 -24.80 -14.96
CA ASN A 266 6.85 -26.16 -15.45
C ASN A 266 5.97 -27.04 -14.56
N SER A 267 5.56 -26.52 -13.39
CA SER A 267 4.74 -27.25 -12.43
C SER A 267 3.42 -27.73 -13.03
N GLU A 268 2.98 -28.90 -12.60
CA GLU A 268 1.66 -29.43 -12.97
C GLU A 268 0.52 -28.75 -12.22
N ALA A 269 -0.67 -28.76 -12.82
CA ALA A 269 -1.90 -28.24 -12.20
C ALA A 269 -2.33 -29.16 -11.06
N LYS A 270 -1.96 -28.80 -9.82
CA LYS A 270 -2.26 -29.62 -8.62
C LYS A 270 -2.49 -28.73 -7.41
N GLY A 271 -3.59 -28.99 -6.69
CA GLY A 271 -3.95 -28.29 -5.46
C GLY A 271 -4.10 -26.78 -5.68
N VAL A 272 -3.71 -26.00 -4.71
CA VAL A 272 -3.72 -24.54 -4.76
C VAL A 272 -2.33 -24.04 -5.12
N MET A 273 -2.24 -23.20 -6.15
CA MET A 273 -1.00 -22.63 -6.65
C MET A 273 -1.07 -21.10 -6.50
N VAL A 274 -0.18 -20.51 -5.70
CA VAL A 274 -0.11 -19.06 -5.48
C VAL A 274 1.21 -18.56 -6.06
N ALA A 275 1.12 -17.78 -7.14
CA ALA A 275 2.28 -17.37 -7.93
C ALA A 275 2.37 -15.85 -8.11
N HIS A 276 3.62 -15.33 -8.05
CA HIS A 276 3.89 -13.93 -8.35
C HIS A 276 3.62 -13.58 -9.81
N GLY A 277 3.01 -12.40 -9.99
CA GLY A 277 2.60 -11.82 -11.27
C GLY A 277 1.11 -11.50 -11.29
N GLY A 278 0.64 -10.63 -10.38
CA GLY A 278 -0.76 -10.37 -10.07
C GLY A 278 -1.67 -10.04 -11.25
N ALA A 279 -1.13 -9.49 -12.33
CA ALA A 279 -1.87 -9.21 -13.57
C ALA A 279 -1.81 -10.37 -14.59
N GLY A 280 -1.06 -11.45 -14.31
CA GLY A 280 -0.88 -12.59 -15.22
C GLY A 280 0.07 -12.34 -16.39
N ASP A 281 0.85 -11.24 -16.38
CA ASP A 281 1.76 -10.89 -17.47
C ASP A 281 3.21 -11.29 -17.20
N ALA A 282 3.62 -11.32 -15.93
CA ALA A 282 4.98 -11.49 -15.49
C ALA A 282 5.12 -12.62 -14.47
N GLY A 283 6.37 -12.94 -14.10
CA GLY A 283 6.70 -13.95 -13.11
C GLY A 283 6.22 -15.35 -13.46
N VAL A 284 6.17 -16.21 -12.45
CA VAL A 284 5.66 -17.58 -12.60
C VAL A 284 4.18 -17.58 -12.98
N ALA A 285 3.38 -16.68 -12.41
CA ALA A 285 1.97 -16.55 -12.76
C ALA A 285 1.76 -16.25 -14.25
N GLY A 286 2.58 -15.35 -14.84
CA GLY A 286 2.49 -15.04 -16.26
C GLY A 286 2.81 -16.24 -17.18
N ALA A 287 3.80 -17.04 -16.81
CA ALA A 287 4.13 -18.27 -17.54
C ALA A 287 2.99 -19.30 -17.45
N LEU A 288 2.44 -19.52 -16.25
CA LEU A 288 1.36 -20.45 -16.02
C LEU A 288 0.04 -19.97 -16.66
N CYS A 289 -0.29 -18.67 -16.61
CA CYS A 289 -1.44 -18.11 -17.30
C CYS A 289 -1.36 -18.35 -18.81
N ARG A 290 -0.22 -18.11 -19.45
CA ARG A 290 -0.04 -18.40 -20.89
C ARG A 290 -0.21 -19.89 -21.20
N ARG A 291 0.28 -20.76 -20.33
CA ARG A 291 0.19 -22.21 -20.50
C ARG A 291 -1.26 -22.71 -20.42
N TRP A 292 -2.05 -22.20 -19.48
CA TRP A 292 -3.38 -22.73 -19.17
C TRP A 292 -4.54 -21.83 -19.60
N GLN A 293 -4.29 -20.75 -20.34
CA GLN A 293 -5.32 -19.79 -20.77
C GLN A 293 -6.45 -20.43 -21.59
N ASP A 294 -6.17 -21.52 -22.30
CA ASP A 294 -7.15 -22.23 -23.14
C ASP A 294 -7.67 -23.52 -22.50
N GLU A 295 -7.17 -23.88 -21.32
CA GLU A 295 -7.56 -25.06 -20.58
C GLU A 295 -8.63 -24.74 -19.53
N ARG A 296 -9.49 -25.71 -19.19
CA ARG A 296 -10.48 -25.52 -18.11
C ARG A 296 -9.90 -25.73 -16.73
N ASP A 297 -8.91 -26.59 -16.60
CA ASP A 297 -8.16 -26.88 -15.39
C ASP A 297 -6.68 -26.57 -15.58
N PRO A 298 -6.05 -25.87 -14.63
CA PRO A 298 -6.62 -25.36 -13.39
C PRO A 298 -7.51 -24.12 -13.61
N MET A 299 -8.41 -23.86 -12.65
CA MET A 299 -9.07 -22.55 -12.59
C MET A 299 -8.02 -21.45 -12.37
N ILE A 300 -8.14 -20.34 -13.07
CA ILE A 300 -7.32 -19.13 -12.83
C ILE A 300 -8.21 -18.12 -12.11
N VAL A 301 -7.79 -17.66 -10.92
CA VAL A 301 -8.56 -16.76 -10.06
C VAL A 301 -7.75 -15.51 -9.73
N PHE A 302 -8.11 -14.38 -10.31
CA PHE A 302 -7.52 -13.09 -9.99
C PHE A 302 -8.19 -12.46 -8.76
N THR A 303 -7.41 -11.80 -7.91
CA THR A 303 -7.88 -11.34 -6.59
C THR A 303 -7.72 -9.84 -6.36
N GLY A 304 -7.14 -9.11 -7.29
CA GLY A 304 -6.91 -7.67 -7.18
C GLY A 304 -7.13 -6.91 -8.48
N HIS A 305 -6.79 -5.64 -8.48
CA HIS A 305 -6.93 -4.79 -9.65
C HIS A 305 -6.24 -5.39 -10.89
N LEU A 306 -6.93 -5.31 -12.02
CA LEU A 306 -6.43 -5.72 -13.33
C LEU A 306 -6.47 -4.50 -14.25
N ALA A 307 -5.31 -3.94 -14.56
CA ALA A 307 -5.17 -2.83 -15.48
C ALA A 307 -5.63 -3.18 -16.90
N ALA A 308 -6.04 -2.19 -17.65
CA ALA A 308 -6.43 -2.37 -19.05
C ALA A 308 -5.30 -3.00 -19.88
N GLY A 309 -5.64 -3.94 -20.77
CA GLY A 309 -4.68 -4.61 -21.64
C GLY A 309 -3.86 -5.74 -21.00
N THR A 310 -3.96 -5.97 -19.69
CA THR A 310 -3.27 -7.09 -19.02
C THR A 310 -3.86 -8.45 -19.40
N THR A 311 -3.07 -9.51 -19.26
CA THR A 311 -3.52 -10.89 -19.48
C THR A 311 -4.68 -11.24 -18.54
N GLY A 312 -4.58 -10.87 -17.26
CA GLY A 312 -5.65 -11.13 -16.28
C GLY A 312 -6.96 -10.46 -16.68
N ARG A 313 -6.90 -9.20 -17.15
CA ARG A 313 -8.09 -8.48 -17.61
C ARG A 313 -8.74 -9.21 -18.80
N ARG A 314 -7.96 -9.58 -19.82
CA ARG A 314 -8.47 -10.32 -20.99
C ARG A 314 -9.08 -11.67 -20.61
N LEU A 315 -8.43 -12.43 -19.74
CA LEU A 315 -8.92 -13.74 -19.30
C LEU A 315 -10.23 -13.64 -18.50
N VAL A 316 -10.36 -12.63 -17.63
CA VAL A 316 -11.61 -12.39 -16.89
C VAL A 316 -12.72 -11.93 -17.81
N ASP A 317 -12.47 -10.97 -18.70
CA ASP A 317 -13.48 -10.45 -19.64
C ASP A 317 -13.97 -11.51 -20.63
N SER A 318 -13.11 -12.47 -21.02
CA SER A 318 -13.49 -13.62 -21.88
C SER A 318 -14.13 -14.78 -21.11
N GLY A 319 -14.27 -14.69 -19.80
CA GLY A 319 -14.80 -15.77 -18.95
C GLY A 319 -13.87 -16.99 -18.80
N ARG A 320 -12.58 -16.85 -19.16
CA ARG A 320 -11.55 -17.89 -19.01
C ARG A 320 -10.94 -17.91 -17.62
N ALA A 321 -10.98 -16.80 -16.88
CA ALA A 321 -10.57 -16.70 -15.50
C ALA A 321 -11.70 -16.11 -14.64
N LEU A 322 -11.63 -16.39 -13.35
CA LEU A 322 -12.54 -15.85 -12.36
C LEU A 322 -11.91 -14.61 -11.70
N PHE A 323 -12.76 -13.73 -11.19
CA PHE A 323 -12.36 -12.64 -10.32
C PHE A 323 -13.02 -12.82 -8.95
N ALA A 324 -12.21 -12.95 -7.91
CA ALA A 324 -12.65 -13.04 -6.52
C ALA A 324 -11.81 -12.09 -5.66
N ARG A 325 -12.38 -10.96 -5.29
CA ARG A 325 -11.67 -9.91 -4.56
C ARG A 325 -11.08 -10.43 -3.25
N TRP A 326 -9.85 -10.01 -2.97
CA TRP A 326 -9.22 -10.10 -1.66
C TRP A 326 -8.82 -8.69 -1.22
N ASN A 327 -9.42 -8.22 -0.14
CA ASN A 327 -9.18 -6.86 0.37
C ASN A 327 -7.74 -6.69 0.85
N VAL A 328 -7.11 -5.62 0.41
CA VAL A 328 -5.84 -5.11 0.94
C VAL A 328 -5.93 -3.63 1.31
N HIS A 329 -7.06 -3.01 1.02
CA HIS A 329 -7.45 -1.65 1.41
C HIS A 329 -8.68 -1.71 2.31
N PRO A 330 -9.02 -0.64 3.04
CA PRO A 330 -10.14 -0.63 3.96
C PRO A 330 -11.47 -0.71 3.22
N THR A 331 -12.43 -1.38 3.82
CA THR A 331 -13.84 -1.26 3.42
C THR A 331 -14.40 0.10 3.82
N PHE A 332 -15.56 0.46 3.27
CA PHE A 332 -16.22 1.69 3.68
C PHE A 332 -16.58 1.73 5.17
N PRO A 333 -17.13 0.65 5.79
CA PRO A 333 -17.30 0.58 7.24
C PRO A 333 -16.00 0.77 8.03
N ASP A 334 -14.88 0.14 7.61
CA ASP A 334 -13.60 0.30 8.30
C ASP A 334 -13.12 1.75 8.28
N ASN A 335 -13.33 2.45 7.16
CA ASN A 335 -13.04 3.88 7.05
C ASN A 335 -13.92 4.72 7.98
N LEU A 336 -15.21 4.41 8.11
CA LEU A 336 -16.10 5.11 9.03
C LEU A 336 -15.68 4.91 10.49
N ASP A 337 -15.31 3.68 10.86
CA ASP A 337 -14.82 3.35 12.21
C ASP A 337 -13.50 4.08 12.52
N LEU A 338 -12.58 4.12 11.54
CA LEU A 338 -11.30 4.83 11.69
C LEU A 338 -11.49 6.34 11.81
N VAL A 339 -12.37 6.94 10.98
CA VAL A 339 -12.71 8.37 11.09
C VAL A 339 -13.38 8.69 12.42
N ALA A 340 -14.23 7.79 12.93
CA ALA A 340 -14.83 7.97 14.26
C ALA A 340 -13.76 7.96 15.38
N HIS A 341 -12.77 7.08 15.28
CA HIS A 341 -11.66 6.98 16.24
C HIS A 341 -10.74 8.23 16.20
N VAL A 342 -10.26 8.60 15.00
CA VAL A 342 -9.35 9.76 14.81
C VAL A 342 -10.07 11.08 15.10
N ASN A 343 -11.38 11.12 14.86
CA ASN A 343 -12.24 12.28 15.03
C ASN A 343 -11.73 13.57 14.37
N PRO A 344 -11.38 13.53 13.06
CA PRO A 344 -10.88 14.70 12.34
C PRO A 344 -12.01 15.73 12.12
N LYS A 345 -11.62 16.99 11.99
CA LYS A 345 -12.51 18.06 11.50
C LYS A 345 -12.68 17.95 9.97
N ARG A 346 -11.59 17.60 9.27
CA ARG A 346 -11.49 17.55 7.81
C ARG A 346 -10.98 16.18 7.35
N VAL A 347 -11.67 15.61 6.36
CA VAL A 347 -11.32 14.33 5.73
C VAL A 347 -11.08 14.53 4.24
N VAL A 348 -9.94 14.05 3.76
CA VAL A 348 -9.56 14.06 2.33
C VAL A 348 -9.55 12.61 1.86
N PRO A 349 -10.61 12.12 1.15
CA PRO A 349 -10.59 10.78 0.57
C PRO A 349 -9.62 10.74 -0.61
N ALA A 350 -8.60 9.89 -0.50
CA ALA A 350 -7.58 9.67 -1.53
C ALA A 350 -7.83 8.37 -2.30
N PHE A 351 -7.30 8.26 -3.51
CA PHE A 351 -7.25 7.06 -4.36
C PHE A 351 -8.62 6.50 -4.80
N GLY A 352 -9.72 7.09 -4.35
CA GLY A 352 -11.09 6.67 -4.61
C GLY A 352 -11.71 7.31 -5.85
N ASP A 353 -12.76 6.68 -6.38
CA ASP A 353 -13.57 7.25 -7.46
C ASP A 353 -14.43 8.40 -6.91
N PRO A 354 -14.34 9.64 -7.46
CA PRO A 354 -15.11 10.79 -7.02
C PRO A 354 -16.63 10.59 -7.02
N LYS A 355 -17.16 9.63 -7.77
CA LYS A 355 -18.61 9.31 -7.76
C LYS A 355 -19.12 8.90 -6.37
N TYR A 356 -18.24 8.42 -5.48
CA TYR A 356 -18.60 8.04 -4.10
C TYR A 356 -18.58 9.21 -3.10
N LEU A 357 -18.03 10.38 -3.47
CA LEU A 357 -17.94 11.54 -2.57
C LEU A 357 -19.31 11.99 -1.99
N PRO A 358 -20.44 11.95 -2.73
CA PRO A 358 -21.74 12.28 -2.13
C PRO A 358 -22.12 11.34 -0.98
N LEU A 359 -21.89 10.02 -1.12
CA LEU A 359 -22.12 9.05 -0.05
C LEU A 359 -21.20 9.32 1.15
N TRP A 360 -19.90 9.50 0.90
CA TRP A 360 -18.93 9.81 1.94
C TRP A 360 -19.30 11.08 2.70
N ARG A 361 -19.68 12.15 2.00
CA ARG A 361 -20.12 13.40 2.63
C ARG A 361 -21.32 13.19 3.55
N ALA A 362 -22.32 12.45 3.10
CA ALA A 362 -23.51 12.17 3.90
C ALA A 362 -23.20 11.36 5.16
N ARG A 363 -22.30 10.39 5.06
CA ARG A 363 -21.97 9.47 6.19
C ARG A 363 -20.96 10.07 7.16
N LEU A 364 -20.11 11.00 6.73
CA LEU A 364 -19.09 11.65 7.57
C LEU A 364 -19.57 12.95 8.21
N ALA A 365 -20.74 13.47 7.86
CA ALA A 365 -21.28 14.69 8.48
C ALA A 365 -21.29 14.57 10.03
N PRO A 366 -20.99 15.63 10.77
CA PRO A 366 -20.76 17.02 10.32
C PRO A 366 -19.31 17.35 9.90
N ARG A 367 -18.44 16.37 9.71
CA ARG A 367 -17.06 16.60 9.30
C ARG A 367 -16.98 17.17 7.88
N ASP A 368 -16.00 18.02 7.65
CA ASP A 368 -15.79 18.61 6.32
C ASP A 368 -15.08 17.59 5.41
N LEU A 369 -15.75 17.20 4.31
CA LEU A 369 -15.16 16.35 3.28
C LEU A 369 -14.52 17.24 2.21
N VAL A 370 -13.18 17.26 2.18
CA VAL A 370 -12.41 18.07 1.26
C VAL A 370 -11.99 17.26 0.04
N ALA A 371 -12.38 17.72 -1.15
CA ALA A 371 -12.02 17.14 -2.44
C ALA A 371 -11.28 18.15 -3.34
N SER A 372 -10.84 19.27 -2.80
CA SER A 372 -10.04 20.26 -3.52
C SER A 372 -8.57 19.86 -3.55
N SER A 373 -7.89 20.21 -4.65
CA SER A 373 -6.46 19.96 -4.80
C SER A 373 -5.57 20.81 -3.88
N THR A 374 -6.13 21.84 -3.22
CA THR A 374 -5.38 22.70 -2.31
C THR A 374 -6.23 23.09 -1.12
N MET A 375 -5.64 23.06 0.08
CA MET A 375 -6.28 23.47 1.32
C MET A 375 -5.27 23.97 2.35
N SER A 376 -5.70 24.88 3.24
CA SER A 376 -4.94 25.24 4.46
C SER A 376 -5.10 24.17 5.53
N LEU A 377 -4.03 23.88 6.26
CA LEU A 377 -3.99 22.89 7.34
C LEU A 377 -4.18 23.52 8.72
#